data_5980f48d7b4184656f6d11ebc98700a7
#
_entry.id   5980f48d7b4184656f6d11ebc98700a7
#
_cell.length_a   1.000
_cell.length_b   1.000
_cell.length_c   1.000
_cell.angle_alpha   90.00
_cell.angle_beta   90.00
_cell.angle_gamma   90.00
#
_symmetry.space_group_name_H-M   'P 1'
#
loop_
_entity.id
_entity.type
_entity.pdbx_description
1 polymer ?
#
loop_
_entity_poly.entity_id
_entity_poly.type
_entity_poly.pdbx_seq_one_letter_code
_entity_poly.pdbx_strand_id
1 'polypeptide(L)'
;TPREVVATNGVINTARPYVGFAGINFRQTTAKARYNGLLVNFRHDAGRKGLVSVAYTLSRSKTDATNDRDAVDLPQDRTNLAAEYALSRTDRTHVFTVNYVYELPFFRDANGGIAKQVLGGWQVSGITQFWSGPPISRVVNGQTNGSRRGIRVNQISDPFANLPANTPGGVYY
;
A
#
# COMPACT_ATOMS: atom_id res chain seq x y z
N THR A 1 18.15 -4.47 -29.94
CA THR A 1 17.05 -4.43 -28.98
C THR A 1 17.14 -5.61 -28.02
N PRO A 2 16.70 -5.54 -26.75
CA PRO A 2 16.79 -6.65 -25.80
C PRO A 2 16.11 -7.95 -26.27
N ARG A 3 15.14 -7.86 -27.16
CA ARG A 3 14.43 -9.03 -27.72
C ARG A 3 15.25 -9.88 -28.66
N GLU A 4 16.13 -9.28 -29.43
CA GLU A 4 17.01 -10.00 -30.36
C GLU A 4 18.09 -10.81 -29.65
N VAL A 5 18.56 -10.32 -28.51
CA VAL A 5 19.58 -10.99 -27.69
C VAL A 5 19.07 -12.29 -27.08
N VAL A 6 17.81 -12.33 -26.70
CA VAL A 6 17.17 -13.54 -26.14
C VAL A 6 16.95 -14.59 -27.20
N ALA A 7 16.60 -14.19 -28.43
CA ALA A 7 16.35 -15.11 -29.55
C ALA A 7 17.63 -15.82 -30.07
N THR A 8 18.79 -15.25 -29.83
CA THR A 8 20.06 -15.77 -30.39
C THR A 8 20.83 -16.74 -29.48
N ASN A 9 20.27 -17.17 -28.32
CA ASN A 9 21.02 -17.97 -27.32
C ASN A 9 22.41 -17.38 -27.02
N GLY A 10 22.62 -16.16 -27.42
CA GLY A 10 23.92 -15.53 -27.47
C GLY A 10 24.35 -14.99 -26.12
N VAL A 11 25.59 -14.83 -26.00
CA VAL A 11 26.25 -14.19 -24.89
C VAL A 11 25.72 -12.76 -24.77
N ILE A 12 24.86 -12.50 -23.78
CA ILE A 12 24.23 -11.20 -23.51
C ILE A 12 25.26 -10.02 -23.57
N ASN A 13 26.52 -10.32 -23.29
CA ASN A 13 27.60 -9.35 -23.30
C ASN A 13 27.93 -8.79 -24.69
N THR A 14 27.75 -9.56 -25.76
CA THR A 14 28.06 -9.10 -27.13
C THR A 14 27.06 -8.07 -27.68
N ALA A 15 25.83 -8.09 -27.16
CA ALA A 15 24.78 -7.16 -27.58
C ALA A 15 24.69 -5.91 -26.67
N ARG A 16 25.58 -5.78 -25.70
CA ARG A 16 25.59 -4.60 -24.83
C ARG A 16 26.29 -3.44 -25.52
N PRO A 17 25.77 -2.21 -25.41
CA PRO A 17 26.39 -1.02 -26.01
C PRO A 17 27.79 -0.74 -25.45
N TYR A 18 28.09 -1.24 -24.24
CA TYR A 18 29.41 -1.09 -23.59
C TYR A 18 29.96 -2.48 -23.27
N VAL A 19 30.90 -2.93 -24.09
CA VAL A 19 31.57 -4.22 -23.93
C VAL A 19 32.48 -4.18 -22.71
N GLY A 20 32.47 -5.24 -21.89
CA GLY A 20 33.29 -5.36 -20.68
C GLY A 20 32.60 -4.91 -19.38
N PHE A 21 31.41 -4.28 -19.43
CA PHE A 21 30.67 -3.91 -18.25
C PHE A 21 29.49 -4.87 -18.00
N ALA A 22 29.41 -5.43 -16.79
CA ALA A 22 28.33 -6.34 -16.42
C ALA A 22 26.98 -5.63 -16.23
N GLY A 23 26.97 -4.50 -15.63
CA GLY A 23 25.81 -3.67 -15.40
C GLY A 23 26.21 -2.22 -15.08
N ILE A 24 25.50 -1.27 -15.64
CA ILE A 24 25.69 0.16 -15.36
C ILE A 24 24.44 0.66 -14.66
N ASN A 25 24.58 1.09 -13.41
CA ASN A 25 23.50 1.73 -12.66
C ASN A 25 23.57 3.22 -12.91
N PHE A 26 22.49 3.74 -13.48
CA PHE A 26 22.37 5.17 -13.74
C PHE A 26 21.26 5.73 -12.84
N ARG A 27 21.56 6.81 -12.11
CA ARG A 27 20.59 7.52 -11.29
C ARG A 27 20.15 8.79 -11.98
N GLN A 28 18.85 9.02 -12.04
CA GLN A 28 18.24 10.20 -12.62
C GLN A 28 17.23 10.79 -11.63
N THR A 29 17.10 12.11 -11.64
CA THR A 29 16.11 12.86 -10.87
C THR A 29 14.87 13.16 -11.71
N THR A 30 14.36 12.16 -12.42
CA THR A 30 13.23 12.28 -13.36
C THR A 30 11.93 11.69 -12.82
N ALA A 31 11.96 11.15 -11.60
CA ALA A 31 10.81 10.52 -10.97
C ALA A 31 9.64 11.49 -10.82
N LYS A 32 8.43 10.97 -11.07
CA LYS A 32 7.17 11.70 -10.93
C LYS A 32 6.33 11.04 -9.86
N ALA A 33 5.79 11.85 -8.95
CA ALA A 33 4.85 11.40 -7.95
C ALA A 33 3.64 12.33 -7.92
N ARG A 34 2.46 11.77 -7.70
CA ARG A 34 1.22 12.50 -7.52
C ARG A 34 0.41 11.88 -6.40
N TYR A 35 0.06 12.71 -5.43
CA TYR A 35 -0.82 12.36 -4.34
C TYR A 35 -2.10 13.19 -4.43
N ASN A 36 -3.25 12.53 -4.31
CA ASN A 36 -4.55 13.18 -4.16
C ASN A 36 -5.20 12.55 -2.92
N GLY A 37 -5.76 13.38 -2.05
CA GLY A 37 -6.41 12.90 -0.84
C GLY A 37 -7.55 13.81 -0.39
N LEU A 38 -8.60 13.19 0.13
CA LEU A 38 -9.69 13.83 0.87
C LEU A 38 -9.53 13.44 2.34
N LEU A 39 -9.43 14.43 3.21
CA LEU A 39 -9.35 14.22 4.65
C LEU A 39 -10.62 14.76 5.28
N VAL A 40 -11.27 13.91 6.08
CA VAL A 40 -12.45 14.29 6.86
C VAL A 40 -12.15 14.03 8.33
N ASN A 41 -12.31 15.05 9.15
CA ASN A 41 -12.14 14.96 10.59
C ASN A 41 -13.44 15.34 11.28
N PHE A 42 -13.86 14.52 12.22
CA PHE A 42 -14.98 14.78 13.09
C PHE A 42 -14.54 14.64 14.54
N ARG A 43 -14.90 15.61 15.37
CA ARG A 43 -14.65 15.54 16.81
C ARG A 43 -15.91 15.94 17.55
N HIS A 44 -16.31 15.12 18.48
CA HIS A 44 -17.41 15.39 19.40
C HIS A 44 -16.92 15.25 20.83
N ASP A 45 -17.05 16.32 21.58
CA ASP A 45 -16.74 16.39 23.00
C ASP A 45 -18.05 16.47 23.78
N ALA A 46 -18.40 15.40 24.49
CA ALA A 46 -19.58 15.31 25.34
C ALA A 46 -19.27 15.70 26.81
N GLY A 47 -18.18 16.42 27.03
CA GLY A 47 -17.71 16.83 28.34
C GLY A 47 -17.42 15.61 29.23
N ARG A 48 -18.06 15.53 30.40
CA ARG A 48 -17.86 14.43 31.34
C ARG A 48 -18.28 13.06 30.81
N LYS A 49 -19.10 12.98 29.78
CA LYS A 49 -19.56 11.71 29.21
C LYS A 49 -18.53 11.07 28.27
N GLY A 50 -17.62 11.86 27.73
CA GLY A 50 -16.55 11.36 26.91
C GLY A 50 -16.25 12.20 25.66
N LEU A 51 -15.30 11.70 24.90
CA LEU A 51 -14.78 12.30 23.66
C LEU A 51 -14.76 11.25 22.57
N VAL A 52 -15.20 11.61 21.37
CA VAL A 52 -15.01 10.81 20.17
C VAL A 52 -14.37 11.68 19.09
N SER A 53 -13.29 11.19 18.50
CA SER A 53 -12.62 11.81 17.37
C SER A 53 -12.44 10.79 16.27
N VAL A 54 -12.95 11.12 15.10
CA VAL A 54 -12.91 10.28 13.89
C VAL A 54 -12.10 11.02 12.83
N ALA A 55 -11.14 10.34 12.26
CA ALA A 55 -10.37 10.82 11.12
C ALA A 55 -10.48 9.81 9.97
N TYR A 56 -10.88 10.28 8.81
CA TYR A 56 -10.94 9.47 7.61
C TYR A 56 -10.16 10.11 6.49
N THR A 57 -9.31 9.33 5.85
CA THR A 57 -8.56 9.73 4.68
C THR A 57 -8.89 8.79 3.53
N LEU A 58 -9.36 9.37 2.43
CA LEU A 58 -9.47 8.71 1.13
C LEU A 58 -8.36 9.26 0.25
N SER A 59 -7.40 8.44 -0.13
CA SER A 59 -6.25 8.93 -0.89
C SER A 59 -5.83 7.98 -2.00
N ARG A 60 -5.08 8.54 -2.94
CA ARG A 60 -4.47 7.80 -4.03
C ARG A 60 -3.10 8.39 -4.35
N SER A 61 -2.08 7.57 -4.19
CA SER A 61 -0.69 7.90 -4.49
C SER A 61 -0.23 7.13 -5.74
N LYS A 62 0.26 7.84 -6.72
CA LYS A 62 0.86 7.27 -7.93
C LYS A 62 2.27 7.78 -8.09
N THR A 63 3.17 6.92 -8.54
CA THR A 63 4.56 7.26 -8.80
C THR A 63 5.16 6.30 -9.83
N ASP A 64 6.22 6.71 -10.48
CA ASP A 64 7.07 5.86 -11.32
C ASP A 64 8.31 5.35 -10.57
N ALA A 65 8.57 5.85 -9.36
CA ALA A 65 9.64 5.36 -8.48
C ALA A 65 9.26 5.59 -7.01
N THR A 66 9.24 4.54 -6.20
CA THR A 66 8.88 4.63 -4.78
C THR A 66 10.11 4.81 -3.88
N ASN A 67 11.24 4.23 -4.26
CA ASN A 67 12.47 4.23 -3.47
C ASN A 67 13.69 4.34 -4.39
N ASP A 68 14.69 5.12 -3.99
CA ASP A 68 15.92 5.34 -4.76
C ASP A 68 16.94 4.20 -4.64
N ARG A 69 16.79 3.31 -3.66
CA ARG A 69 17.75 2.24 -3.34
C ARG A 69 17.24 0.83 -3.53
N ASP A 70 15.94 0.66 -3.68
CA ASP A 70 15.35 -0.67 -3.81
C ASP A 70 15.46 -1.16 -5.26
N ALA A 71 16.05 -2.33 -5.45
CA ALA A 71 16.16 -2.97 -6.76
C ALA A 71 14.79 -3.31 -7.39
N VAL A 72 13.74 -3.37 -6.58
CA VAL A 72 12.38 -3.66 -7.02
C VAL A 72 11.80 -2.48 -7.81
N ASP A 73 12.24 -1.25 -7.52
CA ASP A 73 11.75 -0.04 -8.19
C ASP A 73 12.51 0.28 -9.49
N LEU A 74 13.32 -0.65 -9.97
CA LEU A 74 13.97 -0.46 -11.24
C LEU A 74 12.99 -0.69 -12.39
N PRO A 75 12.99 0.19 -13.42
CA PRO A 75 12.07 0.09 -14.52
C PRO A 75 12.23 -1.24 -15.27
N GLN A 76 11.11 -1.83 -15.67
CA GLN A 76 11.10 -3.02 -16.50
C GLN A 76 11.71 -2.74 -17.88
N ASP A 77 11.37 -1.58 -18.43
CA ASP A 77 11.93 -1.07 -19.67
C ASP A 77 12.41 0.38 -19.47
N ARG A 78 13.73 0.58 -19.51
CA ARG A 78 14.34 1.90 -19.38
C ARG A 78 14.09 2.82 -20.56
N THR A 79 13.61 2.32 -21.68
CA THR A 79 13.23 3.12 -22.84
C THR A 79 11.79 3.64 -22.75
N ASN A 80 10.99 3.06 -21.85
CA ASN A 80 9.60 3.45 -21.62
C ASN A 80 9.31 3.62 -20.13
N LEU A 81 9.86 4.66 -19.52
CA LEU A 81 9.62 4.99 -18.10
C LEU A 81 8.17 5.36 -17.81
N ALA A 82 7.43 5.83 -18.81
CA ALA A 82 6.02 6.17 -18.63
C ALA A 82 5.15 4.95 -18.24
N ALA A 83 5.53 3.75 -18.66
CA ALA A 83 4.86 2.51 -18.29
C ALA A 83 5.03 2.13 -16.81
N GLU A 84 5.98 2.74 -16.11
CA GLU A 84 6.22 2.51 -14.69
C GLU A 84 5.26 3.31 -13.79
N TYR A 85 4.57 4.32 -14.34
CA TYR A 85 3.69 5.19 -13.56
C TYR A 85 2.43 4.47 -13.12
N ALA A 86 2.42 4.01 -11.88
CA ALA A 86 1.37 3.20 -11.28
C ALA A 86 1.08 3.61 -9.83
N LEU A 87 0.22 2.86 -9.15
CA LEU A 87 -0.02 3.03 -7.72
C LEU A 87 1.29 2.82 -6.95
N SER A 88 1.58 3.73 -6.04
CA SER A 88 2.73 3.63 -5.14
C SER A 88 2.60 2.42 -4.22
N ARG A 89 3.69 1.75 -3.93
CA ARG A 89 3.74 0.66 -2.91
C ARG A 89 3.29 1.12 -1.53
N THR A 90 3.39 2.41 -1.27
CA THR A 90 2.96 3.02 0.00
C THR A 90 1.52 3.51 -0.03
N ASP A 91 0.80 3.32 -1.14
CA ASP A 91 -0.59 3.75 -1.25
C ASP A 91 -1.48 3.04 -0.23
N ARG A 92 -2.35 3.83 0.38
CA ARG A 92 -3.42 3.38 1.27
C ARG A 92 -4.67 4.12 0.89
N THR A 93 -5.52 3.49 0.10
CA THR A 93 -6.73 4.13 -0.42
C THR A 93 -7.65 4.61 0.68
N HIS A 94 -7.81 3.81 1.73
CA HIS A 94 -8.67 4.13 2.86
C HIS A 94 -7.87 4.03 4.16
N VAL A 95 -7.89 5.09 4.96
CA VAL A 95 -7.39 5.11 6.33
C VAL A 95 -8.47 5.71 7.21
N PHE A 96 -8.94 4.93 8.18
CA PHE A 96 -9.96 5.33 9.13
C PHE A 96 -9.42 5.13 10.54
N THR A 97 -9.47 6.18 11.35
CA THR A 97 -9.01 6.16 12.73
C THR A 97 -10.10 6.72 13.63
N VAL A 98 -10.42 6.00 14.69
CA VAL A 98 -11.33 6.46 15.75
C VAL A 98 -10.59 6.45 17.06
N ASN A 99 -10.58 7.60 17.72
CA ASN A 99 -10.13 7.75 19.09
C ASN A 99 -11.35 7.98 19.94
N TYR A 100 -11.50 7.23 21.01
CA TYR A 100 -12.66 7.36 21.88
C TYR A 100 -12.27 7.24 23.35
N VAL A 101 -12.98 8.01 24.14
CA VAL A 101 -13.00 7.95 25.61
C VAL A 101 -14.47 8.06 26.01
N TYR A 102 -14.97 7.08 26.72
CA TYR A 102 -16.38 7.06 27.12
C TYR A 102 -16.52 6.61 28.57
N GLU A 103 -17.13 7.46 29.39
CA GLU A 103 -17.51 7.10 30.77
C GLU A 103 -18.81 6.33 30.75
N LEU A 104 -18.77 5.09 31.29
CA LEU A 104 -19.95 4.25 31.37
C LEU A 104 -20.94 4.82 32.38
N PRO A 105 -22.22 5.04 32.00
CA PRO A 105 -23.21 5.67 32.89
C PRO A 105 -23.74 4.73 33.98
N PHE A 106 -23.27 3.47 34.00
CA PHE A 106 -23.79 2.45 34.91
C PHE A 106 -23.41 2.76 36.36
N PHE A 107 -24.38 2.66 37.26
CA PHE A 107 -24.22 2.80 38.70
C PHE A 107 -23.63 4.14 39.19
N ARG A 108 -23.59 5.15 38.34
CA ARG A 108 -23.06 6.47 38.69
C ARG A 108 -23.91 7.13 39.78
N ASP A 109 -25.22 7.02 39.67
CA ASP A 109 -26.21 7.63 40.59
C ASP A 109 -26.77 6.64 41.63
N ALA A 110 -26.15 5.48 41.77
CA ALA A 110 -26.57 4.50 42.79
C ALA A 110 -26.34 5.05 44.19
N ASN A 111 -27.35 4.97 45.04
CA ASN A 111 -27.29 5.40 46.43
C ASN A 111 -26.45 4.43 47.29
N GLY A 112 -25.13 4.52 47.17
CA GLY A 112 -24.22 3.73 48.01
C GLY A 112 -24.24 2.22 47.75
N GLY A 113 -23.29 1.52 48.33
CA GLY A 113 -23.21 0.05 48.26
C GLY A 113 -22.06 -0.46 47.42
N ILE A 114 -21.79 -1.75 47.54
CA ILE A 114 -20.69 -2.48 46.87
C ILE A 114 -20.79 -2.34 45.35
N ALA A 115 -22.00 -2.32 44.80
CA ALA A 115 -22.21 -2.14 43.35
C ALA A 115 -21.68 -0.82 42.81
N LYS A 116 -21.81 0.29 43.57
CA LYS A 116 -21.23 1.58 43.17
C LYS A 116 -19.70 1.58 43.23
N GLN A 117 -19.12 0.93 44.23
CA GLN A 117 -17.67 0.86 44.41
C GLN A 117 -17.00 -0.04 43.34
N VAL A 118 -17.66 -1.09 42.89
CA VAL A 118 -17.09 -2.08 41.96
C VAL A 118 -17.46 -1.75 40.50
N LEU A 119 -18.70 -1.30 40.25
CA LEU A 119 -19.22 -1.08 38.87
C LEU A 119 -19.36 0.40 38.49
N GLY A 120 -19.19 1.34 39.43
CA GLY A 120 -19.25 2.77 39.16
C GLY A 120 -17.94 3.33 38.70
N GLY A 121 -17.99 4.34 37.82
CA GLY A 121 -16.79 5.10 37.37
C GLY A 121 -15.90 4.42 36.34
N TRP A 122 -16.40 3.39 35.67
CA TRP A 122 -15.65 2.76 34.59
C TRP A 122 -15.61 3.64 33.35
N GLN A 123 -14.42 3.69 32.73
CA GLN A 123 -14.15 4.41 31.50
C GLN A 123 -13.60 3.42 30.47
N VAL A 124 -14.15 3.49 29.26
CA VAL A 124 -13.60 2.79 28.09
C VAL A 124 -12.91 3.79 27.21
N SER A 125 -11.65 3.56 26.90
CA SER A 125 -10.89 4.39 25.98
C SER A 125 -10.07 3.53 25.02
N GLY A 126 -9.88 4.04 23.81
CA GLY A 126 -9.10 3.31 22.84
C GLY A 126 -8.89 4.08 21.55
N ILE A 127 -8.02 3.50 20.72
CA ILE A 127 -7.75 3.94 19.35
C ILE A 127 -7.99 2.74 18.46
N THR A 128 -8.90 2.90 17.51
CA THR A 128 -9.20 1.86 16.53
C THR A 128 -8.83 2.38 15.15
N GLN A 129 -8.06 1.59 14.39
CA GLN A 129 -7.61 1.95 13.06
C GLN A 129 -7.95 0.87 12.06
N PHE A 130 -8.47 1.31 10.90
CA PHE A 130 -8.70 0.47 9.73
C PHE A 130 -8.02 1.11 8.54
N TRP A 131 -7.27 0.34 7.80
CA TRP A 131 -6.61 0.80 6.57
C TRP A 131 -6.68 -0.27 5.49
N SER A 132 -6.78 0.17 4.25
CA SER A 132 -6.68 -0.72 3.09
C SER A 132 -5.28 -1.28 2.96
N GLY A 133 -5.17 -2.49 2.42
CA GLY A 133 -3.87 -3.09 2.10
C GLY A 133 -3.08 -2.26 1.09
N PRO A 134 -1.76 -2.45 1.00
CA PRO A 134 -0.95 -1.86 -0.06
C PRO A 134 -1.25 -2.53 -1.40
N PRO A 135 -1.07 -1.84 -2.51
CA PRO A 135 -1.11 -2.47 -3.82
C PRO A 135 0.00 -3.52 -3.94
N ILE A 136 -0.36 -4.66 -4.50
CA ILE A 136 0.58 -5.77 -4.71
C ILE A 136 0.94 -5.79 -6.18
N SER A 137 2.23 -5.76 -6.49
CA SER A 137 2.75 -5.97 -7.83
C SER A 137 3.39 -7.34 -7.92
N ARG A 138 2.95 -8.15 -8.86
CA ARG A 138 3.54 -9.46 -9.10
C ARG A 138 4.64 -9.36 -10.14
N VAL A 139 5.81 -9.89 -9.78
CA VAL A 139 6.98 -9.93 -10.64
C VAL A 139 7.31 -11.40 -10.92
N VAL A 140 7.50 -11.72 -12.17
CA VAL A 140 8.01 -13.05 -12.57
C VAL A 140 9.52 -12.95 -12.63
N ASN A 141 10.20 -13.81 -11.85
CA ASN A 141 11.64 -13.98 -11.96
C ASN A 141 11.97 -14.75 -13.25
N GLY A 142 12.27 -14.02 -14.30
CA GLY A 142 12.65 -14.59 -15.58
C GLY A 142 13.38 -13.56 -16.45
N GLN A 143 14.31 -14.05 -17.28
CA GLN A 143 15.07 -13.20 -18.18
C GLN A 143 14.45 -13.22 -19.59
N THR A 144 13.17 -12.92 -19.71
CA THR A 144 12.50 -12.99 -21.01
C THR A 144 12.75 -11.74 -21.88
N ASN A 145 13.26 -10.65 -21.28
CA ASN A 145 13.54 -9.41 -21.99
C ASN A 145 15.03 -9.03 -22.02
N GLY A 146 15.93 -9.93 -21.56
CA GLY A 146 17.37 -9.68 -21.51
C GLY A 146 17.83 -8.68 -20.44
N SER A 147 16.93 -8.12 -19.65
CA SER A 147 17.28 -7.08 -18.65
C SER A 147 17.81 -7.62 -17.33
N ARG A 148 17.81 -8.95 -17.13
CA ARG A 148 18.12 -9.66 -15.86
C ARG A 148 17.25 -9.21 -14.68
N ARG A 149 16.08 -8.64 -14.93
CA ARG A 149 15.17 -8.14 -13.91
C ARG A 149 13.83 -8.83 -14.05
N GLY A 150 13.11 -8.92 -12.95
CA GLY A 150 11.78 -9.46 -12.95
C GLY A 150 10.86 -8.66 -13.88
N ILE A 151 10.01 -9.36 -14.59
CA ILE A 151 9.01 -8.80 -15.49
C ILE A 151 7.69 -8.83 -14.78
N ARG A 152 6.94 -7.73 -14.84
CA ARG A 152 5.58 -7.72 -14.34
C ARG A 152 4.67 -8.54 -15.25
N VAL A 153 3.76 -9.28 -14.65
CA VAL A 153 2.72 -10.00 -15.39
C VAL A 153 1.74 -9.02 -16.01
N ASN A 154 1.25 -9.35 -17.21
CA ASN A 154 0.15 -8.61 -17.81
C ASN A 154 -1.16 -9.10 -17.23
N GLN A 155 -1.98 -8.17 -16.76
CA GLN A 155 -3.35 -8.47 -16.37
C GLN A 155 -4.20 -8.60 -17.64
N ILE A 156 -4.69 -9.81 -17.91
CA ILE A 156 -5.53 -10.11 -19.10
C ILE A 156 -7.02 -10.12 -18.76
N SER A 157 -7.37 -10.19 -17.47
CA SER A 157 -8.76 -10.17 -16.99
C SER A 157 -8.81 -9.60 -15.57
N ASP A 158 -10.02 -9.28 -15.11
CA ASP A 158 -10.23 -8.92 -13.71
C ASP A 158 -9.95 -10.14 -12.81
N PRO A 159 -8.95 -10.09 -11.91
CA PRO A 159 -8.63 -11.21 -11.02
C PRO A 159 -9.76 -11.53 -10.04
N PHE A 160 -10.74 -10.67 -9.88
CA PHE A 160 -11.86 -10.83 -8.95
C PHE A 160 -13.16 -11.29 -9.65
N ALA A 161 -13.21 -11.28 -11.00
CA ALA A 161 -14.45 -11.53 -11.76
C ALA A 161 -15.03 -12.95 -11.58
N ASN A 162 -14.24 -13.92 -11.16
CA ASN A 162 -14.64 -15.33 -11.06
C ASN A 162 -14.25 -15.99 -9.74
N LEU A 163 -14.11 -15.21 -8.66
CA LEU A 163 -13.84 -15.80 -7.35
C LEU A 163 -15.10 -16.50 -6.83
N PRO A 164 -15.02 -17.76 -6.35
CA PRO A 164 -16.13 -18.42 -5.67
C PRO A 164 -16.59 -17.57 -4.47
N ALA A 165 -17.90 -17.50 -4.25
CA ALA A 165 -18.53 -16.68 -3.20
C ALA A 165 -18.00 -16.95 -1.78
N ASN A 166 -17.30 -18.05 -1.55
CA ASN A 166 -16.75 -18.47 -0.27
C ASN A 166 -15.21 -18.51 -0.23
N THR A 167 -14.52 -17.72 -1.06
CA THR A 167 -13.06 -17.66 -0.96
C THR A 167 -12.69 -16.82 0.27
N PRO A 168 -12.23 -17.42 1.40
CA PRO A 168 -11.85 -16.64 2.59
C PRO A 168 -10.63 -15.80 2.25
N GLY A 169 -10.79 -14.48 2.38
CA GLY A 169 -9.69 -13.53 2.25
C GLY A 169 -8.92 -13.67 0.95
N GLY A 170 -9.54 -13.31 -0.17
CA GLY A 170 -9.03 -13.29 -1.53
C GLY A 170 -7.59 -13.76 -1.70
N VAL A 171 -7.39 -14.85 -2.40
CA VAL A 171 -6.02 -15.24 -2.82
C VAL A 171 -5.56 -14.16 -3.80
N TYR A 172 -4.81 -13.23 -3.28
CA TYR A 172 -4.19 -12.17 -4.09
C TYR A 172 -3.04 -12.80 -4.88
N TYR A 173 -3.26 -13.00 -6.14
CA TYR A 173 -2.23 -13.40 -7.09
C TYR A 173 -1.60 -12.20 -7.74
#